data_86347b552ddafbb6e196b7f8d8c93e11
#
_entry.id   86347b552ddafbb6e196b7f8d8c93e11
#
_cell.length_a   1.000
_cell.length_b   1.000
_cell.length_c   1.000
_cell.angle_alpha   90.00
_cell.angle_beta   90.00
_cell.angle_gamma   90.00
#
_symmetry.space_group_name_H-M   'P 1'
#
loop_
_entity.id
_entity.type
_entity.pdbx_description
1 polymer ?
#
loop_
_entity_poly.entity_id
_entity_poly.type
_entity_poly.pdbx_seq_one_letter_code
_entity_poly.pdbx_strand_id
1 'polypeptide(L)'
;MFFNITIFFFIFAFSILCGKLSVDYVLNSFHHFGLFRIGKWSAYPQMGTANMDPYTRARTAKQGIVSLGRTEGIQFQIWQDNQGRPLHSRCHYFLKGTIPETRLFTLYTADKSLKPYTSSKEIPFELHTNAVTYEHDGSLHINISPTPQAGNWLATVSQKEFGLILTLYDTSIISATALQKLTMPSIEQIPSGQINCD
;
A
#
# COMPACT_ATOMS: atom_id res chain seq x y z
N MET A 1 0.18 40.61 -38.62
CA MET A 1 0.05 40.74 -37.15
C MET A 1 -0.78 39.61 -36.56
N PHE A 2 -1.99 39.35 -37.03
CA PHE A 2 -2.87 38.24 -36.52
C PHE A 2 -2.24 36.85 -36.65
N PHE A 3 -1.54 36.55 -37.73
CA PHE A 3 -0.91 35.26 -37.95
C PHE A 3 0.13 34.92 -36.86
N ASN A 4 0.93 35.88 -36.45
CA ASN A 4 1.92 35.67 -35.38
C ASN A 4 1.27 35.46 -34.02
N ILE A 5 0.16 36.15 -33.72
CA ILE A 5 -0.61 35.99 -32.49
C ILE A 5 -1.21 34.60 -32.45
N THR A 6 -1.73 34.09 -33.54
CA THR A 6 -2.28 32.74 -33.65
C THR A 6 -1.21 31.67 -33.38
N ILE A 7 -0.01 31.83 -33.96
CA ILE A 7 1.12 30.91 -33.71
C ILE A 7 1.54 30.92 -32.24
N PHE A 8 1.66 32.07 -31.61
CA PHE A 8 1.98 32.16 -30.19
C PHE A 8 0.95 31.48 -29.31
N PHE A 9 -0.34 31.62 -29.64
CA PHE A 9 -1.42 30.95 -28.93
C PHE A 9 -1.33 29.42 -29.04
N PHE A 10 -1.03 28.90 -30.26
CA PHE A 10 -0.85 27.45 -30.46
C PHE A 10 0.36 26.91 -29.74
N ILE A 11 1.51 27.61 -29.76
CA ILE A 11 2.70 27.21 -29.03
C ILE A 11 2.43 27.16 -27.52
N PHE A 12 1.76 28.18 -27.00
CA PHE A 12 1.42 28.28 -25.58
C PHE A 12 0.47 27.14 -25.16
N ALA A 13 -0.61 26.91 -25.91
CA ALA A 13 -1.55 25.83 -25.65
C ALA A 13 -0.89 24.44 -25.73
N PHE A 14 -0.03 24.24 -26.75
CA PHE A 14 0.73 23.01 -26.89
C PHE A 14 1.70 22.77 -25.72
N SER A 15 2.40 23.81 -25.27
CA SER A 15 3.32 23.74 -24.13
C SER A 15 2.61 23.34 -22.83
N ILE A 16 1.42 23.89 -22.58
CA ILE A 16 0.61 23.52 -21.40
C ILE A 16 0.16 22.06 -21.51
N LEU A 17 -0.31 21.64 -22.68
CA LEU A 17 -0.77 20.28 -22.91
C LEU A 17 0.37 19.27 -22.69
N CYS A 18 1.53 19.50 -23.31
CA CYS A 18 2.71 18.64 -23.15
C CYS A 18 3.21 18.63 -21.71
N GLY A 19 3.21 19.78 -21.04
CA GLY A 19 3.60 19.88 -19.63
C GLY A 19 2.68 19.05 -18.73
N LYS A 20 1.37 19.15 -18.91
CA LYS A 20 0.39 18.35 -18.17
C LYS A 20 0.57 16.84 -18.40
N LEU A 21 0.68 16.42 -19.65
CA LEU A 21 0.86 15.01 -20.00
C LEU A 21 2.18 14.45 -19.42
N SER A 22 3.25 15.23 -19.48
CA SER A 22 4.56 14.86 -18.92
C SER A 22 4.49 14.67 -17.40
N VAL A 23 3.86 15.59 -16.68
CA VAL A 23 3.69 15.50 -15.23
C VAL A 23 2.81 14.30 -14.86
N ASP A 24 1.69 14.10 -15.53
CA ASP A 24 0.81 12.96 -15.29
C ASP A 24 1.53 11.62 -15.55
N TYR A 25 2.33 11.54 -16.60
CA TYR A 25 3.15 10.36 -16.88
C TYR A 25 4.17 10.09 -15.78
N VAL A 26 4.91 11.12 -15.34
CA VAL A 26 5.92 10.96 -14.28
C VAL A 26 5.27 10.56 -12.96
N LEU A 27 4.19 11.22 -12.55
CA LEU A 27 3.53 10.92 -11.28
C LEU A 27 2.91 9.51 -11.24
N ASN A 28 2.47 8.99 -12.38
CA ASN A 28 1.86 7.66 -12.45
C ASN A 28 2.88 6.53 -12.67
N SER A 29 4.01 6.82 -13.32
CA SER A 29 5.00 5.78 -13.70
C SER A 29 6.16 5.66 -12.73
N PHE A 30 6.58 6.73 -12.09
CA PHE A 30 7.75 6.75 -11.22
C PHE A 30 7.37 6.69 -9.73
N HIS A 31 7.20 5.47 -9.22
CA HIS A 31 6.91 5.23 -7.80
C HIS A 31 8.17 5.00 -6.92
N HIS A 32 9.37 5.19 -7.47
CA HIS A 32 10.61 4.79 -6.80
C HIS A 32 11.23 5.86 -5.90
N PHE A 33 10.83 7.12 -6.04
CA PHE A 33 11.37 8.21 -5.23
C PHE A 33 10.93 8.08 -3.77
N GLY A 34 11.89 8.07 -2.85
CA GLY A 34 11.65 7.94 -1.42
C GLY A 34 11.14 6.57 -0.96
N LEU A 35 11.06 5.59 -1.88
CA LEU A 35 10.59 4.24 -1.59
C LEU A 35 11.65 3.45 -0.85
N PHE A 36 11.28 2.89 0.29
CA PHE A 36 12.07 1.93 1.06
C PHE A 36 11.43 0.54 0.94
N ARG A 37 12.23 -0.50 0.79
CA ARG A 37 11.74 -1.89 0.64
C ARG A 37 12.35 -2.82 1.67
N ILE A 38 11.49 -3.69 2.22
CA ILE A 38 11.86 -4.82 3.09
C ILE A 38 11.18 -6.06 2.54
N GLY A 39 11.94 -6.93 1.90
CA GLY A 39 11.37 -8.03 1.14
C GLY A 39 10.42 -7.54 0.06
N LYS A 40 9.16 -7.93 0.11
CA LYS A 40 8.10 -7.47 -0.81
C LYS A 40 7.32 -6.26 -0.28
N TRP A 41 7.50 -5.90 0.98
CA TRP A 41 6.91 -4.72 1.57
C TRP A 41 7.62 -3.46 1.14
N SER A 42 6.87 -2.42 0.94
CA SER A 42 7.36 -1.09 0.57
C SER A 42 6.75 -0.02 1.46
N ALA A 43 7.53 1.01 1.78
CA ALA A 43 7.11 2.16 2.59
C ALA A 43 7.75 3.44 2.08
N TYR A 44 7.18 4.57 2.47
CA TYR A 44 7.73 5.90 2.22
C TYR A 44 8.03 6.60 3.56
N PRO A 45 9.21 6.35 4.17
CA PRO A 45 9.53 6.83 5.53
C PRO A 45 9.55 8.35 5.67
N GLN A 46 9.71 9.07 4.57
CA GLN A 46 9.71 10.54 4.56
C GLN A 46 8.33 11.13 4.26
N MET A 47 7.31 10.29 4.02
CA MET A 47 5.95 10.74 3.80
C MET A 47 5.44 11.49 5.05
N GLY A 48 4.76 12.63 4.86
CA GLY A 48 4.30 13.47 5.97
C GLY A 48 5.38 14.32 6.66
N THR A 49 6.63 14.32 6.16
CA THR A 49 7.72 15.14 6.71
C THR A 49 8.09 16.32 5.79
N ALA A 50 8.83 17.28 6.34
CA ALA A 50 9.38 18.39 5.55
C ALA A 50 10.37 17.92 4.46
N ASN A 51 11.02 16.75 4.67
CA ASN A 51 12.01 16.16 3.76
C ASN A 51 11.38 15.26 2.69
N MET A 52 10.04 15.24 2.57
CA MET A 52 9.36 14.49 1.52
C MET A 52 9.76 15.04 0.15
N ASP A 53 10.13 14.12 -0.77
CA ASP A 53 10.49 14.51 -2.14
C ASP A 53 9.28 15.14 -2.88
N PRO A 54 9.54 16.06 -3.84
CA PRO A 54 8.47 16.79 -4.53
C PRO A 54 7.48 15.90 -5.29
N TYR A 55 7.93 14.78 -5.84
CA TYR A 55 7.08 13.86 -6.61
C TYR A 55 6.12 13.09 -5.69
N THR A 56 6.62 12.57 -4.57
CA THR A 56 5.78 11.93 -3.55
C THR A 56 4.77 12.93 -2.98
N ARG A 57 5.19 14.18 -2.73
CA ARG A 57 4.30 15.25 -2.26
C ARG A 57 3.19 15.56 -3.26
N ALA A 58 3.52 15.70 -4.54
CA ALA A 58 2.54 15.94 -5.59
C ALA A 58 1.57 14.76 -5.76
N ARG A 59 2.07 13.52 -5.64
CA ARG A 59 1.25 12.32 -5.74
C ARG A 59 0.27 12.20 -4.57
N THR A 60 0.72 12.37 -3.33
CA THR A 60 -0.15 12.32 -2.15
C THR A 60 -1.22 13.41 -2.21
N ALA A 61 -0.87 14.63 -2.64
CA ALA A 61 -1.83 15.71 -2.85
C ALA A 61 -2.87 15.36 -3.93
N LYS A 62 -2.42 14.78 -5.07
CA LYS A 62 -3.32 14.34 -6.16
C LYS A 62 -4.27 13.23 -5.71
N GLN A 63 -3.81 12.31 -4.86
CA GLN A 63 -4.58 11.18 -4.35
C GLN A 63 -5.44 11.53 -3.13
N GLY A 64 -5.29 12.72 -2.55
CA GLY A 64 -5.98 13.13 -1.33
C GLY A 64 -5.57 12.31 -0.10
N ILE A 65 -4.36 11.74 -0.09
CA ILE A 65 -3.87 10.93 1.01
C ILE A 65 -3.39 11.85 2.14
N VAL A 66 -3.94 11.65 3.33
CA VAL A 66 -3.43 12.26 4.55
C VAL A 66 -2.29 11.39 5.07
N SER A 67 -1.07 11.89 4.91
CA SER A 67 0.13 11.18 5.34
C SER A 67 0.32 11.28 6.84
N LEU A 68 0.73 10.17 7.46
CA LEU A 68 1.13 10.16 8.87
C LEU A 68 2.40 10.99 9.05
N GLY A 69 2.45 11.75 10.13
CA GLY A 69 3.67 12.39 10.59
C GLY A 69 4.68 11.34 11.06
N ARG A 70 5.97 11.69 11.02
CA ARG A 70 7.05 10.76 11.38
C ARG A 70 6.93 10.19 12.79
N THR A 71 6.38 10.95 13.72
CA THR A 71 6.17 10.54 15.10
C THR A 71 4.87 9.77 15.32
N GLU A 72 3.96 9.82 14.35
CA GLU A 72 2.66 9.16 14.45
C GLU A 72 2.72 7.71 14.03
N GLY A 73 3.56 7.39 13.03
CA GLY A 73 3.71 6.02 12.56
C GLY A 73 4.28 5.91 11.15
N ILE A 74 4.25 4.69 10.62
CA ILE A 74 4.70 4.39 9.27
C ILE A 74 3.73 3.40 8.60
N GLN A 75 3.47 3.63 7.31
CA GLN A 75 2.62 2.78 6.49
C GLN A 75 3.47 1.95 5.54
N PHE A 76 3.25 0.63 5.58
CA PHE A 76 3.80 -0.34 4.65
C PHE A 76 2.73 -0.85 3.71
N GLN A 77 3.12 -1.16 2.48
CA GLN A 77 2.24 -1.72 1.47
C GLN A 77 2.90 -2.89 0.76
N ILE A 78 2.10 -3.88 0.41
CA ILE A 78 2.52 -5.04 -0.37
C ILE A 78 1.47 -5.39 -1.42
N TRP A 79 1.92 -5.66 -2.65
CA TRP A 79 1.08 -5.92 -3.82
C TRP A 79 1.32 -7.28 -4.44
N GLN A 80 2.30 -8.02 -3.92
CA GLN A 80 2.76 -9.29 -4.45
C GLN A 80 3.00 -10.27 -3.31
N ASP A 81 2.83 -11.55 -3.59
CA ASP A 81 3.21 -12.62 -2.68
C ASP A 81 4.75 -12.82 -2.62
N ASN A 82 5.20 -13.78 -1.83
CA ASN A 82 6.63 -14.10 -1.69
C ASN A 82 7.27 -14.54 -3.03
N GLN A 83 6.48 -15.10 -3.96
CA GLN A 83 6.95 -15.52 -5.28
C GLN A 83 6.94 -14.37 -6.30
N GLY A 84 6.43 -13.20 -5.94
CA GLY A 84 6.36 -12.03 -6.80
C GLY A 84 5.11 -11.98 -7.68
N ARG A 85 4.12 -12.83 -7.43
CA ARG A 85 2.83 -12.83 -8.15
C ARG A 85 1.93 -11.74 -7.55
N PRO A 86 1.19 -10.98 -8.37
CA PRO A 86 0.23 -10.00 -7.88
C PRO A 86 -0.82 -10.65 -6.97
N LEU A 87 -1.22 -9.94 -5.92
CA LEU A 87 -2.28 -10.41 -5.03
C LEU A 87 -3.64 -10.25 -5.72
N HIS A 88 -4.37 -11.35 -5.85
CA HIS A 88 -5.67 -11.38 -6.50
C HIS A 88 -6.77 -11.79 -5.52
N SER A 89 -7.86 -11.03 -5.47
CA SER A 89 -8.91 -11.19 -4.47
C SER A 89 -9.70 -12.52 -4.51
N ARG A 90 -9.59 -13.26 -5.60
CA ARG A 90 -10.19 -14.61 -5.70
C ARG A 90 -9.36 -15.69 -5.03
N CYS A 91 -8.08 -15.41 -4.79
CA CYS A 91 -7.14 -16.38 -4.24
C CYS A 91 -7.12 -16.35 -2.72
N HIS A 92 -6.65 -17.44 -2.15
CA HIS A 92 -6.45 -17.57 -0.71
C HIS A 92 -4.96 -17.36 -0.40
N TYR A 93 -4.67 -16.49 0.55
CA TYR A 93 -3.33 -16.23 1.02
C TYR A 93 -3.24 -16.40 2.53
N PHE A 94 -2.03 -16.63 2.97
CA PHE A 94 -1.68 -16.75 4.35
C PHE A 94 -0.60 -15.74 4.71
N LEU A 95 -0.90 -14.81 5.58
CA LEU A 95 0.08 -13.89 6.12
C LEU A 95 0.61 -14.46 7.42
N LYS A 96 1.92 -14.68 7.50
CA LYS A 96 2.60 -15.29 8.64
C LYS A 96 3.82 -14.49 9.06
N GLY A 97 4.01 -14.33 10.36
CA GLY A 97 5.19 -13.72 10.95
C GLY A 97 4.86 -12.77 12.08
N THR A 98 5.88 -12.09 12.57
CA THR A 98 5.74 -11.07 13.61
C THR A 98 5.47 -9.71 13.00
N ILE A 99 4.54 -8.98 13.62
CA ILE A 99 4.39 -7.55 13.34
C ILE A 99 5.52 -6.82 14.05
N PRO A 100 6.19 -5.86 13.40
CA PRO A 100 7.20 -5.05 14.05
C PRO A 100 6.69 -4.34 15.29
N GLU A 101 7.61 -4.06 16.23
CA GLU A 101 7.27 -3.42 17.50
C GLU A 101 6.50 -2.11 17.28
N THR A 102 5.29 -2.07 17.79
CA THR A 102 4.37 -0.95 17.64
C THR A 102 3.35 -0.97 18.77
N ARG A 103 2.82 0.17 19.13
CA ARG A 103 1.74 0.26 20.11
C ARG A 103 0.40 -0.21 19.54
N LEU A 104 0.15 0.14 18.28
CA LEU A 104 -1.06 -0.23 17.57
C LEU A 104 -0.72 -0.46 16.10
N PHE A 105 -1.31 -1.47 15.49
CA PHE A 105 -1.30 -1.60 14.03
C PHE A 105 -2.72 -1.72 13.47
N THR A 106 -2.84 -1.35 12.20
CA THR A 106 -4.00 -1.68 11.37
C THR A 106 -3.52 -2.37 10.09
N LEU A 107 -4.27 -3.38 9.67
CA LEU A 107 -4.04 -4.11 8.42
C LEU A 107 -5.35 -4.17 7.64
N TYR A 108 -5.33 -3.68 6.40
CA TYR A 108 -6.53 -3.69 5.55
C TYR A 108 -6.19 -3.95 4.09
N THR A 109 -7.22 -4.35 3.33
CA THR A 109 -7.13 -4.54 1.88
C THR A 109 -7.50 -3.23 1.16
N ALA A 110 -6.72 -2.88 0.11
CA ALA A 110 -6.91 -1.64 -0.62
C ALA A 110 -6.75 -1.82 -2.14
N ASP A 111 -7.30 -0.89 -2.89
CA ASP A 111 -7.07 -0.76 -4.33
C ASP A 111 -5.72 -0.04 -4.63
N LYS A 112 -5.37 0.09 -5.92
CA LYS A 112 -4.13 0.76 -6.37
C LYS A 112 -4.05 2.25 -5.99
N SER A 113 -5.18 2.85 -5.60
CA SER A 113 -5.24 4.23 -5.09
C SER A 113 -5.12 4.30 -3.57
N LEU A 114 -4.78 3.19 -2.91
CA LEU A 114 -4.71 3.03 -1.45
C LEU A 114 -6.06 3.23 -0.75
N LYS A 115 -7.15 3.19 -1.49
CA LYS A 115 -8.49 3.30 -0.95
C LYS A 115 -8.91 1.97 -0.33
N PRO A 116 -9.30 1.94 0.96
CA PRO A 116 -9.77 0.72 1.60
C PRO A 116 -11.02 0.15 0.91
N TYR A 117 -11.08 -1.17 0.82
CA TYR A 117 -12.33 -1.83 0.46
C TYR A 117 -13.26 -1.78 1.66
N THR A 118 -14.50 -1.43 1.41
CA THR A 118 -15.56 -1.39 2.42
C THR A 118 -16.80 -2.12 1.92
N SER A 119 -17.56 -2.69 2.83
CA SER A 119 -18.85 -3.30 2.53
C SER A 119 -19.89 -2.84 3.55
N SER A 120 -21.15 -2.87 3.15
CA SER A 120 -22.29 -2.66 4.05
C SER A 120 -22.57 -3.88 4.96
N LYS A 121 -21.87 -4.99 4.73
CA LYS A 121 -21.97 -6.21 5.56
C LYS A 121 -20.88 -6.18 6.63
N GLU A 122 -21.13 -6.79 7.76
CA GLU A 122 -20.15 -7.03 8.86
C GLU A 122 -19.08 -8.05 8.43
N ILE A 123 -18.29 -7.68 7.42
CA ILE A 123 -17.21 -8.50 6.88
C ILE A 123 -15.91 -7.79 7.27
N PRO A 124 -14.91 -8.49 7.85
CA PRO A 124 -13.66 -7.89 8.31
C PRO A 124 -12.73 -7.56 7.10
N PHE A 125 -12.85 -6.37 6.55
CA PHE A 125 -11.92 -5.84 5.55
C PHE A 125 -10.69 -5.18 6.18
N GLU A 126 -10.69 -5.03 7.49
CA GLU A 126 -9.60 -4.51 8.29
C GLU A 126 -9.43 -5.32 9.57
N LEU A 127 -8.21 -5.41 10.03
CA LEU A 127 -7.82 -5.98 11.31
C LEU A 127 -6.94 -4.98 12.05
N HIS A 128 -7.00 -5.01 13.37
CA HIS A 128 -6.16 -4.16 14.22
C HIS A 128 -5.69 -4.95 15.45
N THR A 129 -4.76 -4.40 16.18
CA THR A 129 -4.10 -5.05 17.34
C THR A 129 -5.07 -5.76 18.29
N ASN A 130 -6.23 -5.16 18.56
CA ASN A 130 -7.21 -5.73 19.51
C ASN A 130 -8.21 -6.70 18.87
N ALA A 131 -8.19 -6.84 17.54
CA ALA A 131 -9.10 -7.72 16.78
C ALA A 131 -8.41 -9.00 16.30
N VAL A 132 -7.17 -9.26 16.70
CA VAL A 132 -6.39 -10.41 16.29
C VAL A 132 -5.98 -11.27 17.47
N THR A 133 -5.86 -12.57 17.22
CA THR A 133 -5.28 -13.53 18.15
C THR A 133 -3.86 -13.86 17.71
N TYR A 134 -2.93 -13.79 18.65
CA TYR A 134 -1.52 -14.11 18.43
C TYR A 134 -1.26 -15.59 18.76
N GLU A 135 -0.28 -16.16 18.09
CA GLU A 135 0.25 -17.47 18.43
C GLU A 135 1.09 -17.43 19.72
N HIS A 136 1.42 -18.59 20.25
CA HIS A 136 2.16 -18.73 21.52
C HIS A 136 3.55 -18.08 21.48
N ASP A 137 4.15 -18.01 20.30
CA ASP A 137 5.45 -17.40 20.02
C ASP A 137 5.37 -15.90 19.70
N GLY A 138 4.18 -15.30 19.79
CA GLY A 138 3.92 -13.90 19.45
C GLY A 138 3.80 -13.62 17.94
N SER A 139 3.87 -14.66 17.11
CA SER A 139 3.63 -14.50 15.68
C SER A 139 2.13 -14.32 15.38
N LEU A 140 1.86 -13.76 14.22
CA LEU A 140 0.50 -13.56 13.71
C LEU A 140 0.28 -14.47 12.49
N HIS A 141 -0.89 -15.14 12.50
CA HIS A 141 -1.36 -15.90 11.36
C HIS A 141 -2.70 -15.32 10.92
N ILE A 142 -2.77 -14.83 9.68
CA ILE A 142 -3.99 -14.23 9.12
C ILE A 142 -4.31 -14.90 7.80
N ASN A 143 -5.52 -15.45 7.71
CA ASN A 143 -6.09 -15.92 6.46
C ASN A 143 -6.64 -14.73 5.66
N ILE A 144 -6.27 -14.61 4.40
CA ILE A 144 -6.74 -13.57 3.50
C ILE A 144 -7.48 -14.23 2.36
N SER A 145 -8.81 -14.07 2.33
CA SER A 145 -9.65 -14.81 1.37
C SER A 145 -11.01 -14.17 1.17
N PRO A 146 -11.69 -14.46 0.04
CA PRO A 146 -13.06 -14.00 -0.21
C PRO A 146 -14.11 -14.75 0.63
N THR A 147 -13.75 -15.90 1.21
CA THR A 147 -14.64 -16.73 2.02
C THR A 147 -14.19 -16.75 3.47
N PRO A 148 -15.12 -16.78 4.44
CA PRO A 148 -14.80 -16.84 5.86
C PRO A 148 -13.87 -18.01 6.20
N GLN A 149 -12.90 -17.75 7.06
CA GLN A 149 -11.93 -18.72 7.55
C GLN A 149 -11.88 -18.71 9.07
N ALA A 150 -11.46 -19.83 9.65
CA ALA A 150 -11.25 -19.90 11.09
C ALA A 150 -10.02 -19.07 11.52
N GLY A 151 -10.05 -18.55 12.74
CA GLY A 151 -8.98 -17.72 13.30
C GLY A 151 -9.03 -16.30 12.78
N ASN A 152 -7.85 -15.65 12.68
CA ASN A 152 -7.77 -14.31 12.11
C ASN A 152 -8.07 -14.39 10.60
N TRP A 153 -9.09 -13.70 10.18
CA TRP A 153 -9.51 -13.66 8.78
C TRP A 153 -9.67 -12.22 8.31
N LEU A 154 -9.01 -11.91 7.19
CA LEU A 154 -9.15 -10.65 6.48
C LEU A 154 -9.84 -10.90 5.15
N ALA A 155 -10.97 -10.28 4.93
CA ALA A 155 -11.78 -10.48 3.74
C ALA A 155 -11.20 -9.76 2.52
N THR A 156 -11.38 -10.37 1.34
CA THR A 156 -11.08 -9.74 0.05
C THR A 156 -12.36 -9.51 -0.75
N VAL A 157 -12.40 -8.42 -1.51
CA VAL A 157 -13.54 -8.10 -2.39
C VAL A 157 -13.28 -8.64 -3.78
N SER A 158 -14.29 -9.32 -4.34
CA SER A 158 -14.18 -10.11 -5.57
C SER A 158 -13.61 -9.39 -6.79
N GLN A 159 -12.82 -10.15 -7.57
CA GLN A 159 -12.45 -9.96 -8.98
C GLN A 159 -11.41 -8.89 -9.32
N LYS A 160 -10.60 -8.41 -8.38
CA LYS A 160 -9.56 -7.40 -8.65
C LYS A 160 -8.23 -7.76 -7.98
N GLU A 161 -7.16 -7.18 -8.51
CA GLU A 161 -5.91 -7.09 -7.78
C GLU A 161 -6.09 -6.19 -6.56
N PHE A 162 -5.47 -6.54 -5.46
CA PHE A 162 -5.50 -5.78 -4.23
C PHE A 162 -4.11 -5.64 -3.62
N GLY A 163 -3.95 -4.68 -2.75
CA GLY A 163 -2.79 -4.54 -1.88
C GLY A 163 -3.16 -4.71 -0.43
N LEU A 164 -2.21 -5.14 0.38
CA LEU A 164 -2.32 -5.07 1.83
C LEU A 164 -1.59 -3.85 2.34
N ILE A 165 -2.24 -3.10 3.18
CA ILE A 165 -1.72 -1.90 3.82
C ILE A 165 -1.62 -2.19 5.31
N LEU A 166 -0.38 -2.18 5.81
CA LEU A 166 -0.05 -2.31 7.22
C LEU A 166 0.43 -0.98 7.75
N THR A 167 -0.30 -0.40 8.68
CA THR A 167 0.10 0.84 9.35
C THR A 167 0.50 0.54 10.77
N LEU A 168 1.69 0.96 11.15
CA LEU A 168 2.23 0.87 12.50
C LEU A 168 2.17 2.24 13.14
N TYR A 169 1.48 2.36 14.27
CA TYR A 169 1.33 3.61 15.01
C TYR A 169 2.20 3.60 16.27
N ASP A 170 2.76 4.76 16.60
CA ASP A 170 3.58 4.96 17.80
C ASP A 170 4.68 3.89 17.89
N THR A 171 5.48 3.81 16.82
CA THR A 171 6.57 2.83 16.68
C THR A 171 7.93 3.52 16.78
N SER A 172 8.89 2.85 17.43
CA SER A 172 10.28 3.30 17.52
C SER A 172 11.08 3.15 16.21
N ILE A 173 10.50 2.52 15.19
CA ILE A 173 11.14 2.07 13.94
C ILE A 173 11.40 3.21 12.93
N ILE A 174 11.38 4.45 13.36
CA ILE A 174 11.40 5.62 12.46
C ILE A 174 12.81 5.96 11.95
N SER A 175 13.87 5.36 12.53
CA SER A 175 15.23 5.61 12.04
C SER A 175 15.57 4.74 10.83
N ALA A 176 16.36 5.27 9.89
CA ALA A 176 16.81 4.50 8.72
C ALA A 176 17.53 3.20 9.10
N THR A 177 18.29 3.21 10.21
CA THR A 177 19.01 2.05 10.73
C THR A 177 18.06 1.00 11.31
N ALA A 178 16.98 1.42 11.99
CA ALA A 178 15.97 0.50 12.53
C ALA A 178 15.18 -0.15 11.39
N LEU A 179 14.83 0.61 10.35
CA LEU A 179 14.13 0.10 9.17
C LEU A 179 14.91 -1.02 8.45
N GLN A 180 16.25 -0.93 8.39
CA GLN A 180 17.08 -1.94 7.71
C GLN A 180 17.11 -3.30 8.46
N LYS A 181 16.86 -3.30 9.76
CA LYS A 181 16.86 -4.50 10.62
C LYS A 181 15.46 -5.10 10.81
N LEU A 182 14.47 -4.49 10.20
CA LEU A 182 13.08 -4.86 10.40
C LEU A 182 12.74 -6.18 9.70
N THR A 183 12.07 -7.06 10.43
CA THR A 183 11.48 -8.27 9.86
C THR A 183 9.99 -8.02 9.64
N MET A 184 9.52 -8.29 8.43
CA MET A 184 8.12 -8.12 8.05
C MET A 184 7.47 -9.49 7.84
N PRO A 185 6.15 -9.62 8.10
CA PRO A 185 5.44 -10.86 7.85
C PRO A 185 5.46 -11.22 6.37
N SER A 186 5.47 -12.51 6.08
CA SER A 186 5.46 -13.07 4.73
C SER A 186 4.04 -13.34 4.26
N ILE A 187 3.82 -13.31 2.93
CA ILE A 187 2.55 -13.64 2.31
C ILE A 187 2.76 -14.80 1.35
N GLU A 188 2.04 -15.89 1.59
CA GLU A 188 2.08 -17.08 0.78
C GLU A 188 0.70 -17.40 0.21
N GLN A 189 0.65 -17.74 -1.06
CA GLN A 189 -0.58 -18.22 -1.67
C GLN A 189 -0.82 -19.68 -1.26
N ILE A 190 -2.03 -19.97 -0.81
CA ILE A 190 -2.46 -21.33 -0.51
C ILE A 190 -2.92 -21.97 -1.82
N PRO A 191 -2.32 -23.11 -2.23
CA PRO A 191 -2.80 -23.83 -3.40
C PRO A 191 -4.22 -24.34 -3.14
N SER A 192 -5.20 -23.72 -3.75
CA SER A 192 -6.58 -24.24 -3.75
C SER A 192 -6.78 -25.02 -5.03
N GLY A 193 -6.98 -26.32 -4.93
CA GLY A 193 -7.07 -27.25 -6.07
C GLY A 193 -8.23 -27.01 -7.05
N GLN A 194 -8.98 -25.92 -6.93
CA GLN A 194 -10.15 -25.61 -7.77
C GLN A 194 -10.23 -24.17 -8.27
N ILE A 195 -9.37 -23.27 -7.83
CA ILE A 195 -9.39 -21.87 -8.28
C ILE A 195 -8.08 -21.60 -9.01
N ASN A 196 -8.20 -21.36 -10.32
CA ASN A 196 -7.08 -20.86 -11.11
C ASN A 196 -6.80 -19.43 -10.65
N CYS A 197 -5.69 -19.25 -9.95
CA CYS A 197 -5.20 -17.97 -9.40
C CYS A 197 -4.16 -17.30 -10.31
N ASP A 198 -3.98 -17.83 -11.54
CA ASP A 198 -3.12 -17.29 -12.58
C ASP A 198 -3.88 -16.33 -13.50
#